data_e66d8089512aba1507322a02885324e1
#
_entry.id   e66d8089512aba1507322a02885324e1
#
_cell.length_a   1.000
_cell.length_b   1.000
_cell.length_c   1.000
_cell.angle_alpha   90.00
_cell.angle_beta   90.00
_cell.angle_gamma   90.00
#
_symmetry.space_group_name_H-M   'P 1'
#
loop_
_entity.id
_entity.type
_entity.pdbx_description
1 polymer ?
#
loop_
_entity_poly.entity_id
_entity_poly.type
_entity_poly.pdbx_seq_one_letter_code
_entity_poly.pdbx_strand_id
1 'polypeptide(L)'
;MGRKKRKVRVAHELPKTRRLAIKKALAEHESEGRPEWDRISNWKDIRFLRKRIKKGEMRTVMMPLLNVDMGDSWPIPVTVFHGVRPGPVVTIIGGTHGNELTGPSACTHLLSSKFTELEGALDPRLMAGTVRIVPVLNLPGYRSKSRYFPDGRDLNRAFPGLPKGSTTSRVAYTVKKNLIDGSDVIIDLHSAATGRSNMPQIRGDLSHPESNLLAKAFGIEVILDSRPPKGSLRRIANSQDIAAVTYEGGGANRLEQNAVKVAVHGCLNVLRALKVIPKNPSRPRFRLNAGGSKWLRAGEGGLLDMFVGPGSVVMKGDVVATISDPASPGLSVDVVAPENGLMICTATNPFVTAGTPVGHFLPVTKYIDLLQSQVDDRNVLIVNGSQGDAIWREEDDMVEIDVEGEWSGGSVDAEWNRINSDETEQEEGS
;
A
#
# COMPACT_ATOMS: atom_id res chain seq x y z
N MET A 1 22.17 -46.97 -6.72
CA MET A 1 21.19 -46.23 -7.53
C MET A 1 21.18 -44.76 -7.07
N GLY A 2 21.84 -43.89 -7.82
CA GLY A 2 22.04 -42.49 -7.48
C GLY A 2 20.80 -41.64 -7.77
N ARG A 3 20.21 -41.04 -6.74
CA ARG A 3 19.16 -40.03 -6.90
C ARG A 3 19.80 -38.75 -7.49
N LYS A 4 19.54 -38.47 -8.76
CA LYS A 4 19.86 -37.17 -9.39
C LYS A 4 19.16 -36.06 -8.62
N LYS A 5 19.94 -35.23 -7.90
CA LYS A 5 19.47 -33.96 -7.33
C LYS A 5 18.97 -33.07 -8.48
N ARG A 6 17.64 -32.88 -8.59
CA ARG A 6 17.09 -31.86 -9.47
C ARG A 6 17.59 -30.50 -8.97
N LYS A 7 18.42 -29.83 -9.75
CA LYS A 7 18.75 -28.42 -9.55
C LYS A 7 17.44 -27.62 -9.53
N VAL A 8 17.10 -27.09 -8.37
CA VAL A 8 16.05 -26.07 -8.25
C VAL A 8 16.56 -24.88 -9.09
N ARG A 9 15.85 -24.53 -10.15
CA ARG A 9 16.14 -23.31 -10.89
C ARG A 9 15.94 -22.13 -9.92
N VAL A 10 17.04 -21.45 -9.64
CA VAL A 10 17.12 -20.20 -8.89
C VAL A 10 16.23 -19.16 -9.56
N ALA A 11 15.64 -18.28 -8.77
CA ALA A 11 14.79 -17.18 -9.16
C ALA A 11 15.26 -16.57 -10.50
N HIS A 12 14.33 -16.43 -11.44
CA HIS A 12 14.60 -15.74 -12.70
C HIS A 12 14.89 -14.28 -12.35
N GLU A 13 16.14 -13.86 -12.50
CA GLU A 13 16.41 -12.45 -12.78
C GLU A 13 15.53 -12.04 -13.97
N LEU A 14 14.75 -10.97 -13.79
CA LEU A 14 13.98 -10.41 -14.89
C LEU A 14 14.95 -10.15 -16.05
N PRO A 15 14.64 -10.61 -17.27
CA PRO A 15 15.47 -10.28 -18.41
C PRO A 15 15.66 -8.76 -18.46
N LYS A 16 16.90 -8.27 -18.57
CA LYS A 16 17.22 -6.82 -18.60
C LYS A 16 16.31 -6.04 -19.56
N THR A 17 15.95 -6.66 -20.69
CA THR A 17 15.00 -6.14 -21.67
C THR A 17 13.60 -5.88 -21.08
N ARG A 18 13.09 -6.75 -20.20
CA ARG A 18 11.77 -6.61 -19.58
C ARG A 18 11.75 -5.50 -18.54
N ARG A 19 12.81 -5.40 -17.72
CA ARG A 19 12.99 -4.32 -16.75
C ARG A 19 13.10 -2.95 -17.43
N LEU A 20 13.85 -2.87 -18.52
CA LEU A 20 13.97 -1.64 -19.30
C LEU A 20 12.61 -1.23 -19.89
N ALA A 21 11.83 -2.18 -20.38
CA ALA A 21 10.50 -1.91 -20.93
C ALA A 21 9.50 -1.43 -19.84
N ILE A 22 9.58 -1.96 -18.60
CA ILE A 22 8.78 -1.46 -17.47
C ILE A 22 9.17 -0.02 -17.15
N LYS A 23 10.47 0.24 -16.98
CA LYS A 23 10.99 1.59 -16.72
C LYS A 23 10.54 2.57 -17.79
N LYS A 24 10.66 2.20 -19.07
CA LYS A 24 10.24 3.01 -20.19
C LYS A 24 8.71 3.25 -20.19
N ALA A 25 7.89 2.21 -19.96
CA ALA A 25 6.44 2.35 -19.88
C ALA A 25 5.99 3.27 -18.75
N LEU A 26 6.64 3.18 -17.57
CA LEU A 26 6.35 4.05 -16.44
C LEU A 26 6.85 5.50 -16.65
N ALA A 27 7.95 5.70 -17.36
CA ALA A 27 8.50 7.02 -17.65
C ALA A 27 7.78 7.72 -18.82
N GLU A 28 7.33 6.94 -19.82
CA GLU A 28 6.73 7.44 -21.07
C GLU A 28 5.21 7.24 -21.09
N HIS A 29 4.54 7.16 -19.93
CA HIS A 29 3.09 7.01 -19.88
C HIS A 29 2.34 8.18 -20.57
N GLU A 30 3.04 9.25 -20.86
CA GLU A 30 2.59 10.45 -21.57
C GLU A 30 2.69 10.34 -23.09
N SER A 31 3.49 9.42 -23.61
CA SER A 31 3.67 9.28 -25.05
C SER A 31 2.61 8.35 -25.66
N GLU A 32 2.04 8.72 -26.81
CA GLU A 32 1.06 7.92 -27.58
C GLU A 32 1.66 6.64 -28.20
N GLY A 33 2.95 6.37 -27.95
CA GLY A 33 3.65 5.21 -28.49
C GLY A 33 3.17 3.88 -27.93
N ARG A 34 3.05 2.87 -28.80
CA ARG A 34 2.84 1.48 -28.34
C ARG A 34 4.05 1.02 -27.54
N PRO A 35 3.84 0.42 -26.34
CA PRO A 35 4.96 -0.08 -25.54
C PRO A 35 5.68 -1.21 -26.27
N GLU A 36 6.97 -1.35 -26.00
CA GLU A 36 7.83 -2.39 -26.57
C GLU A 36 7.43 -3.84 -26.21
N TRP A 37 6.33 -4.03 -25.45
CA TRP A 37 5.77 -5.35 -25.14
C TRP A 37 5.46 -6.18 -26.38
N ASP A 38 5.06 -5.54 -27.48
CA ASP A 38 4.72 -6.22 -28.74
C ASP A 38 5.96 -6.87 -29.40
N ARG A 39 7.17 -6.48 -29.00
CA ARG A 39 8.42 -7.10 -29.46
C ARG A 39 8.79 -8.41 -28.75
N ILE A 40 8.05 -8.78 -27.67
CA ILE A 40 8.28 -10.04 -26.98
C ILE A 40 7.66 -11.16 -27.80
N SER A 41 8.46 -11.78 -28.67
CA SER A 41 8.07 -13.01 -29.35
C SER A 41 7.88 -14.14 -28.33
N ASN A 42 6.87 -15.01 -28.50
CA ASN A 42 6.57 -16.16 -27.63
C ASN A 42 5.72 -15.90 -26.38
N TRP A 43 4.80 -14.94 -26.40
CA TRP A 43 3.77 -14.85 -25.37
C TRP A 43 2.89 -16.10 -25.39
N LYS A 44 2.93 -16.89 -24.28
CA LYS A 44 2.28 -18.21 -24.18
C LYS A 44 1.45 -18.28 -22.91
N ASP A 45 0.57 -19.28 -22.88
CA ASP A 45 -0.10 -19.69 -21.64
C ASP A 45 0.90 -19.82 -20.49
N ILE A 46 0.49 -19.41 -19.30
CA ILE A 46 1.34 -19.48 -18.10
C ILE A 46 0.92 -20.66 -17.19
N ARG A 47 1.80 -20.98 -16.26
CA ARG A 47 1.48 -21.87 -15.14
C ARG A 47 1.64 -21.12 -13.83
N PHE A 48 0.55 -21.05 -13.06
CA PHE A 48 0.57 -20.54 -11.70
C PHE A 48 0.14 -21.68 -10.75
N LEU A 49 0.97 -21.99 -9.75
CA LEU A 49 0.72 -23.10 -8.80
C LEU A 49 0.26 -24.40 -9.48
N ARG A 50 0.96 -24.81 -10.55
CA ARG A 50 0.66 -26.00 -11.39
C ARG A 50 -0.63 -25.89 -12.22
N LYS A 51 -1.45 -24.85 -12.10
CA LYS A 51 -2.62 -24.62 -12.95
C LYS A 51 -2.20 -23.88 -14.23
N ARG A 52 -2.63 -24.38 -15.38
CA ARG A 52 -2.44 -23.70 -16.67
C ARG A 52 -3.50 -22.61 -16.79
N ILE A 53 -3.10 -21.43 -17.20
CA ILE A 53 -3.96 -20.28 -17.48
C ILE A 53 -3.67 -19.85 -18.91
N LYS A 54 -4.70 -19.86 -19.74
CA LYS A 54 -4.57 -19.54 -21.16
C LYS A 54 -4.51 -18.02 -21.38
N LYS A 55 -4.00 -17.62 -22.53
CA LYS A 55 -4.12 -16.22 -22.97
C LYS A 55 -5.58 -15.83 -23.08
N GLY A 56 -5.92 -14.64 -22.58
CA GLY A 56 -7.30 -14.15 -22.52
C GLY A 56 -8.15 -14.79 -21.44
N GLU A 57 -7.55 -15.51 -20.50
CA GLU A 57 -8.27 -16.21 -19.41
C GLU A 57 -8.09 -15.51 -18.07
N MET A 58 -9.18 -15.43 -17.30
CA MET A 58 -9.17 -15.15 -15.87
C MET A 58 -9.39 -16.46 -15.10
N ARG A 59 -8.57 -16.69 -14.07
CA ARG A 59 -8.71 -17.89 -13.23
C ARG A 59 -8.35 -17.60 -11.78
N THR A 60 -9.22 -17.97 -10.86
CA THR A 60 -8.89 -18.00 -9.43
C THR A 60 -8.23 -19.33 -9.07
N VAL A 61 -7.08 -19.25 -8.42
CA VAL A 61 -6.29 -20.38 -7.95
C VAL A 61 -6.12 -20.28 -6.44
N MET A 62 -6.47 -21.33 -5.72
CA MET A 62 -6.26 -21.41 -4.27
C MET A 62 -4.78 -21.65 -4.00
N MET A 63 -4.11 -20.69 -3.39
CA MET A 63 -2.71 -20.79 -2.99
C MET A 63 -2.61 -21.26 -1.53
N PRO A 64 -2.06 -22.45 -1.26
CA PRO A 64 -1.84 -22.89 0.12
C PRO A 64 -0.71 -22.04 0.73
N LEU A 65 -0.98 -21.38 1.85
CA LEU A 65 0.03 -20.60 2.58
C LEU A 65 0.87 -21.51 3.49
N LEU A 66 0.18 -22.33 4.27
CA LEU A 66 0.78 -23.20 5.28
C LEU A 66 -0.16 -24.38 5.54
N ASN A 67 0.40 -25.57 5.82
CA ASN A 67 -0.36 -26.65 6.41
C ASN A 67 -0.53 -26.35 7.91
N VAL A 68 -1.77 -26.28 8.36
CA VAL A 68 -2.12 -25.94 9.74
C VAL A 68 -2.16 -27.21 10.59
N ASP A 69 -2.87 -28.23 10.07
CA ASP A 69 -3.01 -29.54 10.68
C ASP A 69 -2.61 -30.64 9.70
N MET A 70 -2.57 -31.91 10.16
CA MET A 70 -2.35 -33.04 9.27
C MET A 70 -3.52 -33.15 8.28
N GLY A 71 -3.34 -32.60 7.07
CA GLY A 71 -4.33 -32.65 5.99
C GLY A 71 -5.09 -31.36 5.75
N ASP A 72 -4.93 -30.30 6.57
CA ASP A 72 -5.51 -28.98 6.34
C ASP A 72 -4.46 -27.92 6.03
N SER A 73 -4.87 -26.87 5.33
CA SER A 73 -4.02 -25.72 4.97
C SER A 73 -4.81 -24.42 5.03
N TRP A 74 -4.12 -23.29 5.14
CA TRP A 74 -4.72 -21.97 4.90
C TRP A 74 -4.63 -21.61 3.42
N PRO A 75 -5.64 -21.92 2.61
CA PRO A 75 -5.64 -21.50 1.22
C PRO A 75 -6.16 -20.08 1.11
N ILE A 76 -5.50 -19.27 0.28
CA ILE A 76 -5.99 -17.95 -0.10
C ILE A 76 -6.30 -17.92 -1.60
N PRO A 77 -7.36 -17.19 -2.02
CA PRO A 77 -7.65 -17.02 -3.43
C PRO A 77 -6.65 -16.05 -4.06
N VAL A 78 -6.06 -16.44 -5.17
CA VAL A 78 -5.29 -15.58 -6.06
C VAL A 78 -5.98 -15.59 -7.42
N THR A 79 -6.58 -14.46 -7.81
CA THR A 79 -7.18 -14.32 -9.13
C THR A 79 -6.15 -13.82 -10.10
N VAL A 80 -5.95 -14.55 -11.18
CA VAL A 80 -4.96 -14.29 -12.22
C VAL A 80 -5.68 -13.95 -13.51
N PHE A 81 -5.43 -12.76 -14.03
CA PHE A 81 -5.82 -12.31 -15.37
C PHE A 81 -4.60 -12.45 -16.27
N HIS A 82 -4.68 -13.28 -17.29
CA HIS A 82 -3.59 -13.45 -18.25
C HIS A 82 -3.98 -12.89 -19.61
N GLY A 83 -3.43 -11.73 -19.94
CA GLY A 83 -3.77 -11.00 -21.14
C GLY A 83 -3.40 -11.72 -22.44
N VAL A 84 -4.03 -11.30 -23.55
CA VAL A 84 -3.76 -11.84 -24.89
C VAL A 84 -2.43 -11.34 -25.46
N ARG A 85 -1.93 -10.20 -24.98
CA ARG A 85 -0.67 -9.57 -25.45
C ARG A 85 0.44 -9.70 -24.40
N PRO A 86 1.70 -9.69 -24.81
CA PRO A 86 2.84 -9.60 -23.89
C PRO A 86 2.74 -8.38 -22.97
N GLY A 87 3.33 -8.47 -21.78
CA GLY A 87 3.36 -7.36 -20.83
C GLY A 87 3.93 -7.77 -19.46
N PRO A 88 3.89 -6.86 -18.48
CA PRO A 88 4.42 -7.12 -17.13
C PRO A 88 3.54 -8.08 -16.33
N VAL A 89 4.11 -8.59 -15.24
CA VAL A 89 3.38 -9.26 -14.17
C VAL A 89 3.19 -8.28 -13.03
N VAL A 90 1.95 -7.81 -12.86
CA VAL A 90 1.57 -6.90 -11.78
C VAL A 90 0.86 -7.70 -10.69
N THR A 91 1.30 -7.58 -9.44
CA THR A 91 0.65 -8.22 -8.29
C THR A 91 0.08 -7.15 -7.37
N ILE A 92 -1.24 -7.21 -7.12
CA ILE A 92 -1.97 -6.32 -6.21
C ILE A 92 -2.37 -7.15 -5.00
N ILE A 93 -1.97 -6.68 -3.82
CA ILE A 93 -2.16 -7.41 -2.56
C ILE A 93 -2.96 -6.54 -1.59
N GLY A 94 -4.01 -7.11 -1.01
CA GLY A 94 -4.73 -6.55 0.12
C GLY A 94 -4.60 -7.46 1.35
N GLY A 95 -4.89 -6.89 2.52
CA GLY A 95 -4.97 -7.66 3.76
C GLY A 95 -3.67 -8.36 4.17
N THR A 96 -2.52 -7.74 3.92
CA THR A 96 -1.23 -8.14 4.51
C THR A 96 -1.31 -8.10 6.03
N HIS A 97 -2.03 -7.13 6.58
CA HIS A 97 -2.55 -7.11 7.95
C HIS A 97 -4.04 -7.42 7.92
N GLY A 98 -4.48 -8.36 8.77
CA GLY A 98 -5.84 -8.91 8.66
C GLY A 98 -6.97 -7.93 9.00
N ASN A 99 -6.70 -6.94 9.82
CA ASN A 99 -7.69 -5.92 10.23
C ASN A 99 -7.70 -4.65 9.37
N GLU A 100 -6.88 -4.58 8.32
CA GLU A 100 -6.81 -3.46 7.38
C GLU A 100 -7.70 -3.75 6.17
N LEU A 101 -8.91 -3.14 6.13
CA LEU A 101 -9.99 -3.56 5.24
C LEU A 101 -10.04 -2.80 3.90
N THR A 102 -9.33 -1.69 3.76
CA THR A 102 -9.30 -0.90 2.51
C THR A 102 -8.76 -1.74 1.35
N GLY A 103 -7.62 -2.42 1.53
CA GLY A 103 -7.02 -3.29 0.52
C GLY A 103 -7.93 -4.45 0.09
N PRO A 104 -8.46 -5.26 1.01
CA PRO A 104 -9.45 -6.29 0.71
C PRO A 104 -10.66 -5.77 -0.08
N SER A 105 -11.22 -4.63 0.32
CA SER A 105 -12.35 -4.02 -0.38
C SER A 105 -11.97 -3.56 -1.79
N ALA A 106 -10.84 -2.85 -1.93
CA ALA A 106 -10.37 -2.39 -3.25
C ALA A 106 -10.12 -3.58 -4.20
N CYS A 107 -9.49 -4.65 -3.72
CA CYS A 107 -9.32 -5.88 -4.50
C CYS A 107 -10.66 -6.50 -4.93
N THR A 108 -11.66 -6.50 -4.04
CA THR A 108 -13.01 -6.99 -4.35
C THR A 108 -13.66 -6.15 -5.45
N HIS A 109 -13.50 -4.83 -5.40
CA HIS A 109 -14.00 -3.93 -6.46
C HIS A 109 -13.31 -4.21 -7.80
N LEU A 110 -11.98 -4.36 -7.81
CA LEU A 110 -11.22 -4.70 -9.04
C LEU A 110 -11.63 -6.05 -9.65
N LEU A 111 -12.11 -6.99 -8.82
CA LEU A 111 -12.58 -8.31 -9.23
C LEU A 111 -14.04 -8.34 -9.67
N SER A 112 -14.84 -7.33 -9.33
CA SER A 112 -16.28 -7.32 -9.56
C SER A 112 -16.64 -6.66 -10.88
N SER A 113 -17.37 -7.39 -11.74
CA SER A 113 -17.96 -6.84 -12.96
C SER A 113 -19.15 -5.89 -12.70
N LYS A 114 -19.68 -5.84 -11.47
CA LYS A 114 -20.83 -4.99 -11.10
C LYS A 114 -20.45 -3.53 -10.87
N PHE A 115 -19.18 -3.23 -10.65
CA PHE A 115 -18.69 -1.85 -10.54
C PHE A 115 -18.30 -1.29 -11.90
N THR A 116 -19.23 -1.41 -12.87
CA THR A 116 -19.08 -0.93 -14.26
C THR A 116 -18.99 0.60 -14.38
N GLU A 117 -19.30 1.36 -13.34
CA GLU A 117 -19.01 2.81 -13.27
C GLU A 117 -17.52 3.11 -13.20
N LEU A 118 -16.72 2.22 -12.65
CA LEU A 118 -15.26 2.20 -12.83
C LEU A 118 -14.98 1.56 -14.18
N GLU A 119 -15.19 2.30 -15.25
CA GLU A 119 -15.00 1.92 -16.65
C GLU A 119 -13.77 1.02 -16.86
N GLY A 120 -13.97 -0.27 -16.81
CA GLY A 120 -12.93 -1.23 -17.07
C GLY A 120 -12.83 -2.32 -16.04
N ALA A 121 -13.89 -3.15 -15.91
CA ALA A 121 -13.68 -4.51 -15.42
C ALA A 121 -12.45 -5.08 -16.13
N LEU A 122 -11.52 -5.65 -15.37
CA LEU A 122 -10.32 -6.24 -15.95
C LEU A 122 -10.73 -7.38 -16.90
N ASP A 123 -10.65 -7.13 -18.19
CA ASP A 123 -10.94 -8.12 -19.23
C ASP A 123 -9.64 -8.66 -19.83
N PRO A 124 -9.23 -9.89 -19.52
CA PRO A 124 -7.99 -10.45 -20.04
C PRO A 124 -7.92 -10.52 -21.56
N ARG A 125 -9.07 -10.47 -22.26
CA ARG A 125 -9.13 -10.45 -23.73
C ARG A 125 -8.66 -9.11 -24.32
N LEU A 126 -8.65 -8.04 -23.52
CA LEU A 126 -8.20 -6.70 -23.91
C LEU A 126 -6.85 -6.32 -23.27
N MET A 127 -6.34 -7.15 -22.36
CA MET A 127 -5.16 -6.85 -21.55
C MET A 127 -3.84 -7.28 -22.22
N ALA A 128 -2.77 -6.61 -21.76
CA ALA A 128 -1.39 -7.07 -21.92
C ALA A 128 -0.84 -7.56 -20.56
N GLY A 129 0.11 -8.49 -20.59
CA GLY A 129 0.75 -8.98 -19.36
C GLY A 129 -0.13 -9.87 -18.51
N THR A 130 0.18 -9.88 -17.23
CA THR A 130 -0.53 -10.71 -16.23
C THR A 130 -0.80 -9.88 -14.99
N VAL A 131 -2.05 -9.84 -14.54
CA VAL A 131 -2.41 -9.21 -13.27
C VAL A 131 -2.81 -10.29 -12.28
N ARG A 132 -2.22 -10.27 -11.09
CA ARG A 132 -2.56 -11.14 -9.96
C ARG A 132 -3.19 -10.29 -8.86
N ILE A 133 -4.35 -10.68 -8.38
CA ILE A 133 -5.04 -9.98 -7.29
C ILE A 133 -5.21 -10.95 -6.12
N VAL A 134 -4.71 -10.53 -4.96
CA VAL A 134 -4.80 -11.24 -3.68
C VAL A 134 -5.63 -10.39 -2.72
N PRO A 135 -6.94 -10.65 -2.58
CA PRO A 135 -7.80 -9.81 -1.75
C PRO A 135 -7.41 -9.79 -0.27
N VAL A 136 -7.03 -10.96 0.28
CA VAL A 136 -6.65 -11.09 1.69
C VAL A 136 -5.46 -12.03 1.80
N LEU A 137 -4.28 -11.45 2.07
CA LEU A 137 -3.07 -12.25 2.25
C LEU A 137 -3.01 -12.91 3.62
N ASN A 138 -3.33 -12.19 4.69
CA ASN A 138 -3.44 -12.69 6.06
C ASN A 138 -4.88 -13.12 6.37
N LEU A 139 -5.30 -14.24 5.82
CA LEU A 139 -6.65 -14.75 6.01
C LEU A 139 -6.98 -15.10 7.48
N PRO A 140 -6.08 -15.72 8.27
CA PRO A 140 -6.34 -15.94 9.70
C PRO A 140 -6.53 -14.64 10.47
N GLY A 141 -5.65 -13.67 10.29
CA GLY A 141 -5.78 -12.34 10.90
C GLY A 141 -7.07 -11.62 10.48
N TYR A 142 -7.45 -11.71 9.20
CA TYR A 142 -8.71 -11.15 8.72
C TYR A 142 -9.93 -11.74 9.45
N ARG A 143 -9.97 -13.05 9.63
CA ARG A 143 -11.07 -13.73 10.34
C ARG A 143 -11.12 -13.40 11.83
N SER A 144 -9.95 -13.24 12.46
CA SER A 144 -9.83 -12.86 13.87
C SER A 144 -9.82 -11.35 14.11
N LYS A 145 -9.96 -10.51 13.05
CA LYS A 145 -9.87 -9.04 13.12
C LYS A 145 -8.55 -8.55 13.71
N SER A 146 -7.48 -9.30 13.52
CA SER A 146 -6.15 -9.03 14.03
C SER A 146 -5.21 -8.56 12.93
N ARG A 147 -4.30 -7.65 13.27
CA ARG A 147 -3.16 -7.28 12.41
C ARG A 147 -2.25 -8.48 12.15
N TYR A 148 -2.05 -9.29 13.18
CA TYR A 148 -1.02 -10.32 13.26
C TYR A 148 -1.50 -11.68 12.75
N PHE A 149 -0.54 -12.57 12.50
CA PHE A 149 -0.80 -14.00 12.36
C PHE A 149 -1.07 -14.64 13.74
N PRO A 150 -1.59 -15.90 13.77
CA PRO A 150 -1.91 -16.57 15.04
C PRO A 150 -0.73 -16.78 16.00
N ASP A 151 0.51 -16.71 15.50
CA ASP A 151 1.73 -16.74 16.34
C ASP A 151 2.14 -15.35 16.86
N GLY A 152 1.23 -14.35 16.80
CA GLY A 152 1.44 -13.01 17.32
C GLY A 152 2.38 -12.12 16.48
N ARG A 153 2.87 -12.60 15.33
CA ARG A 153 3.90 -11.91 14.53
C ARG A 153 3.32 -11.13 13.36
N ASP A 154 3.98 -10.00 13.06
CA ASP A 154 3.68 -9.19 11.89
C ASP A 154 4.28 -9.82 10.62
N LEU A 155 3.42 -10.19 9.66
CA LEU A 155 3.86 -10.74 8.37
C LEU A 155 4.76 -9.74 7.63
N ASN A 156 4.45 -8.44 7.72
CA ASN A 156 5.22 -7.39 7.04
C ASN A 156 6.53 -7.02 7.76
N ARG A 157 6.96 -7.87 8.69
CA ARG A 157 8.29 -7.87 9.35
C ARG A 157 9.02 -9.22 9.20
N ALA A 158 8.38 -10.20 8.56
CA ALA A 158 8.88 -11.58 8.50
C ALA A 158 9.55 -11.95 7.17
N PHE A 159 9.49 -11.10 6.13
CA PHE A 159 10.12 -11.37 4.84
C PHE A 159 11.66 -11.30 4.91
N PRO A 160 12.39 -12.16 4.17
CA PRO A 160 11.94 -13.10 3.13
C PRO A 160 11.33 -14.41 3.67
N GLY A 161 11.33 -14.61 4.97
CA GLY A 161 10.88 -15.83 5.61
C GLY A 161 11.85 -17.02 5.46
N LEU A 162 11.56 -18.08 6.19
CA LEU A 162 12.33 -19.33 6.19
C LEU A 162 11.39 -20.53 6.05
N PRO A 163 11.75 -21.57 5.25
CA PRO A 163 10.89 -22.73 5.03
C PRO A 163 10.70 -23.62 6.28
N LYS A 164 11.54 -23.43 7.30
CA LYS A 164 11.50 -24.14 8.60
C LYS A 164 11.41 -23.17 9.79
N GLY A 165 11.02 -21.90 9.55
CA GLY A 165 10.85 -20.90 10.59
C GLY A 165 9.52 -21.02 11.34
N SER A 166 9.20 -19.98 12.13
CA SER A 166 7.87 -19.82 12.76
C SER A 166 6.74 -19.81 11.73
N THR A 167 5.50 -19.91 12.18
CA THR A 167 4.31 -19.89 11.32
C THR A 167 4.35 -18.72 10.34
N THR A 168 4.49 -17.49 10.85
CA THR A 168 4.55 -16.28 10.01
C THR A 168 5.76 -16.30 9.07
N SER A 169 6.93 -16.75 9.53
CA SER A 169 8.14 -16.84 8.69
C SER A 169 7.97 -17.84 7.53
N ARG A 170 7.29 -18.96 7.75
CA ARG A 170 6.98 -19.96 6.71
C ARG A 170 5.97 -19.41 5.69
N VAL A 171 4.98 -18.65 6.16
CA VAL A 171 4.04 -17.95 5.28
C VAL A 171 4.77 -16.91 4.43
N ALA A 172 5.61 -16.06 5.04
CA ALA A 172 6.43 -15.08 4.30
C ALA A 172 7.29 -15.74 3.21
N TYR A 173 7.92 -16.88 3.52
CA TYR A 173 8.67 -17.66 2.53
C TYR A 173 7.79 -18.14 1.36
N THR A 174 6.58 -18.63 1.67
CA THR A 174 5.63 -19.12 0.66
C THR A 174 5.15 -17.98 -0.26
N VAL A 175 4.82 -16.83 0.34
CA VAL A 175 4.41 -15.61 -0.37
C VAL A 175 5.55 -15.10 -1.26
N LYS A 176 6.76 -14.99 -0.70
CA LYS A 176 7.94 -14.59 -1.50
C LYS A 176 8.10 -15.47 -2.72
N LYS A 177 8.13 -16.77 -2.53
CA LYS A 177 8.37 -17.76 -3.60
C LYS A 177 7.32 -17.75 -4.71
N ASN A 178 6.03 -17.55 -4.36
CA ASN A 178 4.94 -17.74 -5.30
C ASN A 178 4.38 -16.42 -5.87
N LEU A 179 4.49 -15.32 -5.12
CA LEU A 179 3.97 -14.02 -5.53
C LEU A 179 5.08 -13.03 -5.83
N ILE A 180 6.03 -12.79 -4.88
CA ILE A 180 7.07 -11.77 -5.07
C ILE A 180 8.02 -12.17 -6.20
N ASP A 181 8.66 -13.35 -6.12
CA ASP A 181 9.68 -13.81 -7.07
C ASP A 181 9.19 -13.92 -8.54
N GLY A 182 7.92 -13.77 -8.79
CA GLY A 182 7.35 -13.84 -10.13
C GLY A 182 6.63 -12.56 -10.55
N SER A 183 6.82 -11.46 -9.82
CA SER A 183 6.26 -10.14 -10.13
C SER A 183 7.28 -9.24 -10.78
N ASP A 184 6.82 -8.32 -11.61
CA ASP A 184 7.58 -7.18 -12.12
C ASP A 184 7.26 -5.93 -11.30
N VAL A 185 5.99 -5.82 -10.86
CA VAL A 185 5.44 -4.69 -10.11
C VAL A 185 4.57 -5.21 -8.99
N ILE A 186 4.66 -4.60 -7.81
CA ILE A 186 3.82 -4.94 -6.66
C ILE A 186 3.19 -3.67 -6.08
N ILE A 187 1.88 -3.75 -5.84
CA ILE A 187 1.11 -2.75 -5.11
C ILE A 187 0.57 -3.44 -3.85
N ASP A 188 1.01 -2.99 -2.68
CA ASP A 188 0.58 -3.51 -1.37
C ASP A 188 -0.38 -2.51 -0.73
N LEU A 189 -1.65 -2.90 -0.56
CA LEU A 189 -2.74 -2.02 -0.12
C LEU A 189 -2.99 -2.17 1.38
N HIS A 190 -2.76 -1.10 2.11
CA HIS A 190 -2.85 -1.00 3.56
C HIS A 190 -3.86 0.07 4.02
N SER A 191 -4.13 0.07 5.31
CA SER A 191 -4.75 1.16 6.07
C SER A 191 -3.86 1.51 7.26
N ALA A 192 -4.23 2.54 8.03
CA ALA A 192 -3.56 2.84 9.28
C ALA A 192 -3.70 1.68 10.29
N ALA A 193 -2.74 1.56 11.19
CA ALA A 193 -2.82 0.66 12.33
C ALA A 193 -4.02 0.98 13.24
N THR A 194 -4.37 0.05 14.13
CA THR A 194 -5.47 0.22 15.10
C THR A 194 -5.35 1.54 15.85
N GLY A 195 -6.47 2.21 16.05
CA GLY A 195 -6.56 3.50 16.74
C GLY A 195 -6.16 4.71 15.90
N ARG A 196 -6.01 4.55 14.57
CA ARG A 196 -5.66 5.64 13.63
C ARG A 196 -6.41 5.54 12.32
N SER A 197 -6.44 6.67 11.58
CA SER A 197 -6.87 6.71 10.18
C SER A 197 -5.89 7.55 9.37
N ASN A 198 -5.52 7.07 8.18
CA ASN A 198 -4.65 7.73 7.21
C ASN A 198 -5.49 8.42 6.12
N MET A 199 -5.07 9.59 5.70
CA MET A 199 -5.44 10.06 4.37
C MET A 199 -4.84 9.15 3.29
N PRO A 200 -5.46 9.05 2.10
CA PRO A 200 -4.86 8.33 0.98
C PRO A 200 -3.47 8.87 0.62
N GLN A 201 -2.47 7.99 0.63
CA GLN A 201 -1.08 8.34 0.32
C GLN A 201 -0.31 7.13 -0.20
N ILE A 202 0.74 7.35 -0.98
CA ILE A 202 1.69 6.32 -1.39
C ILE A 202 2.97 6.42 -0.57
N ARG A 203 3.47 5.28 -0.13
CA ARG A 203 4.83 5.15 0.42
C ARG A 203 5.70 4.41 -0.58
N GLY A 204 6.77 5.06 -1.01
CA GLY A 204 7.76 4.53 -1.95
C GLY A 204 9.17 4.78 -1.46
N ASP A 205 10.13 3.99 -1.91
CA ASP A 205 11.55 4.32 -1.86
C ASP A 205 11.87 5.08 -3.14
N LEU A 206 11.89 6.41 -3.07
CA LEU A 206 12.09 7.28 -4.24
C LEU A 206 13.56 7.23 -4.74
N SER A 207 14.48 6.70 -3.93
CA SER A 207 15.85 6.40 -4.38
C SER A 207 15.93 5.18 -5.28
N HIS A 208 14.90 4.31 -5.28
CA HIS A 208 14.76 3.18 -6.20
C HIS A 208 14.01 3.64 -7.46
N PRO A 209 14.67 3.77 -8.63
CA PRO A 209 14.11 4.46 -9.79
C PRO A 209 12.76 3.94 -10.25
N GLU A 210 12.60 2.60 -10.31
CA GLU A 210 11.36 1.98 -10.76
C GLU A 210 10.23 2.12 -9.72
N SER A 211 10.54 2.15 -8.43
CA SER A 211 9.54 2.39 -7.37
C SER A 211 9.10 3.85 -7.34
N ASN A 212 10.00 4.80 -7.63
CA ASN A 212 9.66 6.22 -7.79
C ASN A 212 8.66 6.41 -8.95
N LEU A 213 8.98 5.86 -10.13
CA LEU A 213 8.08 5.93 -11.28
C LEU A 213 6.74 5.25 -11.00
N LEU A 214 6.74 4.12 -10.27
CA LEU A 214 5.52 3.42 -9.87
C LEU A 214 4.68 4.25 -8.91
N ALA A 215 5.31 4.91 -7.92
CA ALA A 215 4.63 5.80 -6.98
C ALA A 215 3.94 6.95 -7.72
N LYS A 216 4.63 7.56 -8.69
CA LYS A 216 4.09 8.62 -9.55
C LYS A 216 2.95 8.12 -10.44
N ALA A 217 3.09 6.91 -11.00
CA ALA A 217 2.07 6.29 -11.85
C ALA A 217 0.77 5.92 -11.09
N PHE A 218 0.82 5.80 -9.77
CA PHE A 218 -0.38 5.60 -8.96
C PHE A 218 -1.34 6.80 -9.06
N GLY A 219 -0.81 8.01 -9.28
CA GLY A 219 -1.59 9.17 -9.70
C GLY A 219 -2.35 9.87 -8.58
N ILE A 220 -1.81 9.91 -7.35
CA ILE A 220 -2.37 10.68 -6.23
C ILE A 220 -1.38 11.75 -5.75
N GLU A 221 -1.90 12.70 -4.97
CA GLU A 221 -1.22 13.94 -4.59
C GLU A 221 -0.05 13.72 -3.61
N VAL A 222 -0.15 12.76 -2.68
CA VAL A 222 0.82 12.62 -1.60
C VAL A 222 1.65 11.36 -1.75
N ILE A 223 2.95 11.54 -1.94
CA ILE A 223 3.95 10.47 -1.96
C ILE A 223 4.92 10.70 -0.80
N LEU A 224 5.01 9.74 0.09
CA LEU A 224 6.01 9.73 1.16
C LEU A 224 7.23 8.94 0.70
N ASP A 225 8.37 9.62 0.60
CA ASP A 225 9.66 8.97 0.42
C ASP A 225 10.03 8.26 1.71
N SER A 226 9.91 6.96 1.71
CA SER A 226 10.19 6.14 2.88
C SER A 226 10.95 4.89 2.52
N ARG A 227 12.13 4.73 3.10
CA ARG A 227 12.85 3.46 3.00
C ARG A 227 11.99 2.33 3.58
N PRO A 228 11.85 1.21 2.87
CA PRO A 228 11.02 0.12 3.34
C PRO A 228 11.60 -0.50 4.62
N PRO A 229 10.77 -0.75 5.66
CA PRO A 229 11.22 -1.36 6.91
C PRO A 229 11.88 -2.72 6.69
N LYS A 230 12.81 -3.08 7.56
CA LYS A 230 13.43 -4.43 7.54
C LYS A 230 12.35 -5.50 7.68
N GLY A 231 12.42 -6.52 6.86
CA GLY A 231 11.46 -7.63 6.86
C GLY A 231 10.12 -7.33 6.20
N SER A 232 9.92 -6.15 5.60
CA SER A 232 8.69 -5.85 4.85
C SER A 232 8.69 -6.46 3.45
N LEU A 233 7.49 -6.67 2.90
CA LEU A 233 7.26 -7.11 1.53
C LEU A 233 7.95 -6.17 0.53
N ARG A 234 7.76 -4.86 0.67
CA ARG A 234 8.36 -3.83 -0.17
C ARG A 234 9.89 -3.87 -0.12
N ARG A 235 10.49 -4.13 1.06
CA ARG A 235 11.95 -4.25 1.21
C ARG A 235 12.51 -5.40 0.38
N ILE A 236 11.90 -6.58 0.47
CA ILE A 236 12.38 -7.74 -0.27
C ILE A 236 12.11 -7.63 -1.77
N ALA A 237 11.02 -7.00 -2.19
CA ALA A 237 10.74 -6.72 -3.59
C ALA A 237 11.81 -5.79 -4.18
N ASN A 238 12.06 -4.63 -3.56
CA ASN A 238 13.04 -3.66 -4.04
C ASN A 238 14.47 -4.23 -4.06
N SER A 239 14.82 -5.12 -3.09
CA SER A 239 16.14 -5.79 -3.09
C SER A 239 16.33 -6.79 -4.24
N GLN A 240 15.28 -7.12 -4.96
CA GLN A 240 15.28 -7.94 -6.17
C GLN A 240 15.00 -7.13 -7.44
N ASP A 241 15.11 -5.81 -7.35
CA ASP A 241 14.80 -4.87 -8.43
C ASP A 241 13.34 -4.97 -8.93
N ILE A 242 12.42 -5.39 -8.07
CA ILE A 242 10.98 -5.38 -8.33
C ILE A 242 10.42 -4.04 -7.83
N ALA A 243 9.79 -3.29 -8.72
CA ALA A 243 9.15 -2.03 -8.35
C ALA A 243 8.00 -2.30 -7.36
N ALA A 244 8.06 -1.70 -6.18
CA ALA A 244 7.05 -1.93 -5.15
C ALA A 244 6.70 -0.65 -4.40
N VAL A 245 5.40 -0.43 -4.20
CA VAL A 245 4.86 0.67 -3.40
C VAL A 245 3.82 0.15 -2.41
N THR A 246 3.64 0.91 -1.34
CA THR A 246 2.57 0.68 -0.37
C THR A 246 1.58 1.84 -0.46
N TYR A 247 0.32 1.52 -0.72
CA TYR A 247 -0.78 2.45 -0.54
C TYR A 247 -1.23 2.41 0.92
N GLU A 248 -1.51 3.57 1.50
CA GLU A 248 -2.07 3.72 2.84
C GLU A 248 -3.30 4.60 2.77
N GLY A 249 -4.44 4.16 3.30
CA GLY A 249 -5.66 4.96 3.33
C GLY A 249 -6.74 4.35 4.21
N GLY A 250 -7.39 5.19 5.03
CA GLY A 250 -8.38 4.79 6.03
C GLY A 250 -7.78 4.15 7.28
N GLY A 251 -8.62 3.60 8.13
CA GLY A 251 -8.26 3.03 9.43
C GLY A 251 -8.49 1.53 9.53
N ALA A 252 -7.80 0.88 10.50
CA ALA A 252 -8.03 -0.53 10.82
C ALA A 252 -9.45 -0.76 11.37
N ASN A 253 -10.00 -1.94 11.09
CA ASN A 253 -11.37 -2.34 11.46
C ASN A 253 -12.47 -1.38 10.96
N ARG A 254 -12.17 -0.56 9.96
CA ARG A 254 -13.08 0.43 9.36
C ARG A 254 -13.09 0.27 7.85
N LEU A 255 -14.18 0.69 7.22
CA LEU A 255 -14.30 0.71 5.77
C LEU A 255 -14.63 2.14 5.33
N GLU A 256 -13.64 2.88 4.94
CA GLU A 256 -13.76 4.26 4.49
C GLU A 256 -13.80 4.28 2.96
N GLN A 257 -15.01 4.55 2.41
CA GLN A 257 -15.28 4.41 0.97
C GLN A 257 -14.36 5.27 0.09
N ASN A 258 -14.01 6.49 0.54
CA ASN A 258 -13.11 7.35 -0.22
C ASN A 258 -11.71 6.73 -0.34
N ALA A 259 -11.18 6.14 0.75
CA ALA A 259 -9.90 5.44 0.71
C ALA A 259 -9.94 4.22 -0.23
N VAL A 260 -11.06 3.49 -0.25
CA VAL A 260 -11.26 2.37 -1.18
C VAL A 260 -11.30 2.83 -2.63
N LYS A 261 -12.05 3.90 -2.94
CA LYS A 261 -12.14 4.46 -4.30
C LYS A 261 -10.77 4.89 -4.81
N VAL A 262 -10.00 5.62 -4.00
CA VAL A 262 -8.64 6.06 -4.35
C VAL A 262 -7.70 4.87 -4.57
N ALA A 263 -7.78 3.82 -3.75
CA ALA A 263 -6.99 2.61 -3.93
C ALA A 263 -7.30 1.91 -5.27
N VAL A 264 -8.58 1.78 -5.62
CA VAL A 264 -9.02 1.20 -6.90
C VAL A 264 -8.53 2.04 -8.07
N HIS A 265 -8.76 3.36 -8.00
CA HIS A 265 -8.34 4.31 -9.02
C HIS A 265 -6.83 4.24 -9.26
N GLY A 266 -6.02 4.28 -8.20
CA GLY A 266 -4.56 4.20 -8.29
C GLY A 266 -4.07 2.88 -8.88
N CYS A 267 -4.69 1.74 -8.52
CA CYS A 267 -4.37 0.45 -9.14
C CYS A 267 -4.65 0.48 -10.65
N LEU A 268 -5.80 1.01 -11.07
CA LEU A 268 -6.14 1.14 -12.48
C LEU A 268 -5.19 2.10 -13.21
N ASN A 269 -4.78 3.20 -12.56
CA ASN A 269 -3.81 4.13 -13.11
C ASN A 269 -2.45 3.48 -13.38
N VAL A 270 -1.95 2.68 -12.44
CA VAL A 270 -0.72 1.90 -12.64
C VAL A 270 -0.88 0.95 -13.83
N LEU A 271 -2.00 0.25 -13.94
CA LEU A 271 -2.25 -0.66 -15.06
C LEU A 271 -2.34 0.08 -16.40
N ARG A 272 -2.92 1.30 -16.43
CA ARG A 272 -2.96 2.18 -17.61
C ARG A 272 -1.57 2.69 -17.95
N ALA A 273 -0.79 3.20 -16.99
CA ALA A 273 0.58 3.67 -17.18
C ALA A 273 1.49 2.57 -17.75
N LEU A 274 1.33 1.34 -17.25
CA LEU A 274 2.02 0.16 -17.78
C LEU A 274 1.45 -0.35 -19.10
N LYS A 275 0.40 0.29 -19.67
CA LYS A 275 -0.31 -0.15 -20.87
C LYS A 275 -0.80 -1.62 -20.77
N VAL A 276 -1.09 -2.09 -19.56
CA VAL A 276 -1.70 -3.39 -19.28
C VAL A 276 -3.17 -3.38 -19.68
N ILE A 277 -3.87 -2.29 -19.39
CA ILE A 277 -5.26 -2.04 -19.81
C ILE A 277 -5.30 -0.80 -20.72
N PRO A 278 -6.35 -0.65 -21.57
CA PRO A 278 -6.53 0.53 -22.38
C PRO A 278 -6.81 1.78 -21.56
N LYS A 279 -6.80 2.94 -22.19
CA LYS A 279 -6.92 4.31 -21.69
C LYS A 279 -5.60 4.86 -21.10
N ASN A 280 -5.54 6.17 -21.01
CA ASN A 280 -4.43 6.87 -20.38
C ASN A 280 -4.64 6.96 -18.86
N PRO A 281 -3.58 6.99 -18.06
CA PRO A 281 -3.69 7.26 -16.62
C PRO A 281 -4.10 8.70 -16.39
N SER A 282 -4.88 8.97 -15.34
CA SER A 282 -5.13 10.31 -14.85
C SER A 282 -3.95 10.81 -14.00
N ARG A 283 -3.81 12.14 -13.89
CA ARG A 283 -2.77 12.79 -13.09
C ARG A 283 -3.38 13.64 -12.00
N PRO A 284 -2.72 13.78 -10.84
CA PRO A 284 -3.11 14.75 -9.84
C PRO A 284 -2.79 16.17 -10.32
N ARG A 285 -3.49 17.18 -9.81
CA ARG A 285 -3.22 18.59 -10.13
C ARG A 285 -1.86 19.06 -9.62
N PHE A 286 -1.45 18.51 -8.51
CA PHE A 286 -0.12 18.72 -7.93
C PHE A 286 0.34 17.41 -7.29
N ARG A 287 1.61 17.35 -6.94
CA ARG A 287 2.20 16.19 -6.25
C ARG A 287 3.14 16.68 -5.18
N LEU A 288 2.91 16.20 -3.95
CA LEU A 288 3.82 16.38 -2.82
C LEU A 288 4.70 15.14 -2.69
N ASN A 289 6.00 15.29 -2.98
CA ASN A 289 7.01 14.29 -2.66
C ASN A 289 7.63 14.65 -1.31
N ALA A 290 7.26 13.95 -0.26
CA ALA A 290 7.66 14.30 1.10
C ALA A 290 8.79 13.41 1.61
N GLY A 291 9.96 14.00 1.86
CA GLY A 291 11.13 13.32 2.43
C GLY A 291 11.10 13.22 3.97
N GLY A 292 10.14 13.85 4.64
CA GLY A 292 10.04 13.83 6.10
C GLY A 292 8.64 14.15 6.62
N SER A 293 8.40 13.78 7.87
CA SER A 293 7.13 14.03 8.56
C SER A 293 7.35 14.01 10.07
N LYS A 294 6.41 14.55 10.84
CA LYS A 294 6.51 14.66 12.30
C LYS A 294 5.32 13.99 12.99
N TRP A 295 5.57 13.39 14.14
CA TRP A 295 4.51 12.90 15.00
C TRP A 295 4.14 13.95 16.04
N LEU A 296 2.85 14.32 16.07
CA LEU A 296 2.27 15.05 17.18
C LEU A 296 1.91 14.04 18.27
N ARG A 297 2.34 14.31 19.49
CA ARG A 297 2.15 13.42 20.63
C ARG A 297 1.34 14.10 21.72
N ALA A 298 0.55 13.33 22.45
CA ALA A 298 -0.12 13.75 23.67
C ALA A 298 0.92 14.22 24.70
N GLY A 299 0.78 15.43 25.22
CA GLY A 299 1.61 15.92 26.33
C GLY A 299 1.19 15.28 27.66
N GLU A 300 -0.10 14.99 27.83
CA GLU A 300 -0.74 14.44 29.02
C GLU A 300 -1.65 13.26 28.66
N GLY A 301 -2.07 12.49 29.66
CA GLY A 301 -3.07 11.45 29.50
C GLY A 301 -4.50 11.98 29.68
N GLY A 302 -5.47 11.34 29.04
CA GLY A 302 -6.88 11.71 29.17
C GLY A 302 -7.74 11.31 27.97
N LEU A 303 -8.87 12.00 27.80
CA LEU A 303 -9.73 11.90 26.65
C LEU A 303 -9.30 12.89 25.59
N LEU A 304 -8.96 12.36 24.43
CA LEU A 304 -8.57 13.11 23.24
C LEU A 304 -9.80 13.46 22.42
N ASP A 305 -10.04 14.74 22.21
CA ASP A 305 -11.03 15.27 21.27
C ASP A 305 -10.29 15.87 20.06
N MET A 306 -10.43 15.21 18.89
CA MET A 306 -9.79 15.61 17.64
C MET A 306 -10.68 16.57 16.86
N PHE A 307 -10.19 17.77 16.52
CA PHE A 307 -10.91 18.76 15.73
C PHE A 307 -10.62 18.66 14.22
N VAL A 308 -9.57 17.94 13.86
CA VAL A 308 -9.14 17.76 12.47
C VAL A 308 -9.09 16.28 12.11
N GLY A 309 -9.33 15.98 10.83
CA GLY A 309 -9.26 14.63 10.28
C GLY A 309 -7.99 14.41 9.43
N PRO A 310 -7.81 13.16 8.93
CA PRO A 310 -6.76 12.89 7.95
C PRO A 310 -7.03 13.70 6.66
N GLY A 311 -6.01 14.38 6.17
CA GLY A 311 -6.10 15.27 5.01
C GLY A 311 -6.40 16.72 5.34
N SER A 312 -6.62 17.10 6.62
CA SER A 312 -6.82 18.50 6.99
C SER A 312 -5.56 19.32 6.80
N VAL A 313 -5.72 20.46 6.15
CA VAL A 313 -4.69 21.51 6.04
C VAL A 313 -4.78 22.37 7.28
N VAL A 314 -3.65 22.58 7.98
CA VAL A 314 -3.59 23.32 9.25
C VAL A 314 -2.51 24.38 9.20
N MET A 315 -2.77 25.49 9.91
CA MET A 315 -1.82 26.58 10.07
C MET A 315 -1.06 26.45 11.39
N LYS A 316 0.13 27.01 11.45
CA LYS A 316 0.92 27.05 12.68
C LYS A 316 0.11 27.68 13.82
N GLY A 317 -0.01 26.97 14.94
CA GLY A 317 -0.76 27.41 16.11
C GLY A 317 -2.23 26.99 16.14
N ASP A 318 -2.76 26.41 15.06
CA ASP A 318 -4.11 25.84 15.08
C ASP A 318 -4.20 24.74 16.13
N VAL A 319 -5.27 24.75 16.92
CA VAL A 319 -5.60 23.67 17.87
C VAL A 319 -6.15 22.50 17.06
N VAL A 320 -5.40 21.42 17.00
CA VAL A 320 -5.79 20.19 16.25
C VAL A 320 -6.51 19.18 17.12
N ALA A 321 -6.30 19.24 18.42
CA ALA A 321 -7.00 18.41 19.40
C ALA A 321 -6.91 19.05 20.80
N THR A 322 -7.80 18.61 21.70
CA THR A 322 -7.70 18.90 23.14
C THR A 322 -7.72 17.59 23.92
N ILE A 323 -6.94 17.51 24.98
CA ILE A 323 -6.90 16.38 25.91
C ILE A 323 -7.44 16.86 27.24
N SER A 324 -8.49 16.21 27.75
CA SER A 324 -9.13 16.52 29.03
C SER A 324 -9.13 15.33 29.96
N ASP A 325 -8.99 15.56 31.26
CA ASP A 325 -9.06 14.52 32.27
C ASP A 325 -10.43 14.55 32.96
N PRO A 326 -11.30 13.52 32.75
CA PRO A 326 -12.60 13.44 33.42
C PRO A 326 -12.49 13.33 34.96
N ALA A 327 -11.36 12.84 35.48
CA ALA A 327 -11.11 12.74 36.92
C ALA A 327 -10.64 14.08 37.52
N SER A 328 -10.27 15.06 36.68
CA SER A 328 -9.80 16.39 37.07
C SER A 328 -10.56 17.47 36.29
N PRO A 329 -11.86 17.69 36.62
CA PRO A 329 -12.71 18.60 35.86
C PRO A 329 -12.11 20.01 35.71
N GLY A 330 -12.14 20.53 34.48
CA GLY A 330 -11.60 21.83 34.15
C GLY A 330 -10.11 21.86 33.76
N LEU A 331 -9.42 20.73 33.82
CA LEU A 331 -8.06 20.60 33.28
C LEU A 331 -8.13 20.09 31.84
N SER A 332 -7.52 20.82 30.95
CA SER A 332 -7.33 20.42 29.54
C SER A 332 -6.03 20.96 28.97
N VAL A 333 -5.48 20.25 28.00
CA VAL A 333 -4.26 20.63 27.28
C VAL A 333 -4.51 20.55 25.79
N ASP A 334 -4.18 21.62 25.07
CA ASP A 334 -4.31 21.66 23.63
C ASP A 334 -3.08 21.04 22.94
N VAL A 335 -3.35 20.31 21.86
CA VAL A 335 -2.35 19.88 20.89
C VAL A 335 -2.43 20.83 19.71
N VAL A 336 -1.35 21.55 19.46
CA VAL A 336 -1.31 22.58 18.41
C VAL A 336 -0.42 22.15 17.24
N ALA A 337 -0.76 22.63 16.04
CA ALA A 337 0.06 22.45 14.85
C ALA A 337 1.38 23.25 15.00
N PRO A 338 2.55 22.61 14.90
CA PRO A 338 3.84 23.29 15.11
C PRO A 338 4.23 24.21 13.96
N GLU A 339 3.69 23.94 12.77
CA GLU A 339 3.98 24.62 11.50
C GLU A 339 2.76 24.56 10.59
N ASN A 340 2.79 25.29 9.46
CA ASN A 340 1.79 25.10 8.40
C ASN A 340 1.99 23.75 7.72
N GLY A 341 0.91 23.01 7.45
CA GLY A 341 1.04 21.71 6.79
C GLY A 341 -0.22 20.89 6.71
N LEU A 342 -0.01 19.59 6.55
CA LEU A 342 -1.05 18.61 6.25
C LEU A 342 -1.07 17.49 7.32
N MET A 343 -2.24 17.21 7.86
CA MET A 343 -2.46 16.06 8.75
C MET A 343 -2.61 14.78 7.92
N ILE A 344 -1.56 13.99 7.78
CA ILE A 344 -1.60 12.76 6.97
C ILE A 344 -2.14 11.54 7.72
N CYS A 345 -2.24 11.62 9.04
CA CYS A 345 -2.88 10.61 9.88
C CYS A 345 -3.36 11.25 11.18
N THR A 346 -4.49 10.79 11.70
CA THR A 346 -5.02 11.21 13.02
C THR A 346 -5.38 10.00 13.88
N ALA A 347 -5.31 10.17 15.21
CA ALA A 347 -5.82 9.19 16.16
C ALA A 347 -7.34 9.06 16.03
N THR A 348 -7.84 7.84 16.22
CA THR A 348 -9.27 7.52 16.30
C THR A 348 -9.65 6.87 17.64
N ASN A 349 -8.66 6.54 18.46
CA ASN A 349 -8.89 6.12 19.84
C ASN A 349 -8.92 7.38 20.72
N PRO A 350 -10.03 7.65 21.40
CA PRO A 350 -10.17 8.84 22.23
C PRO A 350 -9.46 8.73 23.56
N PHE A 351 -8.97 7.57 23.98
CA PHE A 351 -8.21 7.40 25.21
C PHE A 351 -6.71 7.40 24.91
N VAL A 352 -5.98 8.36 25.50
CA VAL A 352 -4.54 8.53 25.31
C VAL A 352 -3.79 8.62 26.64
N THR A 353 -2.54 8.23 26.62
CA THR A 353 -1.55 8.49 27.68
C THR A 353 -0.50 9.46 27.18
N ALA A 354 0.25 10.08 28.09
CA ALA A 354 1.37 10.95 27.72
C ALA A 354 2.33 10.20 26.76
N GLY A 355 2.75 10.88 25.68
CA GLY A 355 3.58 10.30 24.63
C GLY A 355 2.83 9.57 23.51
N THR A 356 1.53 9.25 23.67
CA THR A 356 0.73 8.62 22.61
C THR A 356 0.72 9.47 21.33
N PRO A 357 1.02 8.91 20.14
CA PRO A 357 0.91 9.62 18.87
C PRO A 357 -0.54 9.95 18.55
N VAL A 358 -0.87 11.23 18.45
CA VAL A 358 -2.23 11.72 18.16
C VAL A 358 -2.41 12.17 16.72
N GLY A 359 -1.31 12.54 16.03
CA GLY A 359 -1.35 12.92 14.63
C GLY A 359 -0.02 12.69 13.95
N HIS A 360 -0.05 12.37 12.65
CA HIS A 360 1.12 12.34 11.79
C HIS A 360 1.03 13.53 10.83
N PHE A 361 1.99 14.41 10.93
CA PHE A 361 1.97 15.73 10.34
C PHE A 361 3.05 15.88 9.28
N LEU A 362 2.69 16.45 8.13
CA LEU A 362 3.59 16.79 7.04
C LEU A 362 3.75 18.30 6.97
N PRO A 363 4.92 18.87 7.30
CA PRO A 363 5.17 20.31 7.15
C PRO A 363 5.15 20.71 5.67
N VAL A 364 4.36 21.72 5.29
CA VAL A 364 4.28 22.24 3.91
C VAL A 364 4.18 23.77 3.96
N THR A 365 5.24 24.44 4.42
CA THR A 365 5.16 25.88 4.66
C THR A 365 5.12 26.69 3.38
N LYS A 366 5.97 26.38 2.39
CA LYS A 366 6.12 27.17 1.15
C LYS A 366 4.93 27.11 0.20
N TYR A 367 4.13 26.03 0.28
CA TYR A 367 3.06 25.74 -0.68
C TYR A 367 1.69 25.66 -0.01
N ILE A 368 1.56 26.25 1.15
CA ILE A 368 0.33 26.14 1.95
C ILE A 368 -0.88 26.73 1.22
N ASP A 369 -0.69 27.86 0.52
CA ASP A 369 -1.75 28.51 -0.26
C ASP A 369 -2.27 27.61 -1.39
N LEU A 370 -1.37 26.86 -2.03
CA LEU A 370 -1.77 25.87 -3.03
C LEU A 370 -2.62 24.76 -2.38
N LEU A 371 -2.20 24.22 -1.23
CA LEU A 371 -2.98 23.20 -0.53
C LEU A 371 -4.35 23.74 -0.12
N GLN A 372 -4.44 24.96 0.41
CA GLN A 372 -5.68 25.61 0.79
C GLN A 372 -6.63 25.82 -0.40
N SER A 373 -6.12 25.98 -1.60
CA SER A 373 -6.94 26.07 -2.81
C SER A 373 -7.51 24.73 -3.29
N GLN A 374 -7.06 23.60 -2.71
CA GLN A 374 -7.41 22.25 -3.13
C GLN A 374 -8.15 21.45 -2.03
N VAL A 375 -8.77 22.14 -1.07
CA VAL A 375 -9.55 21.50 0.00
C VAL A 375 -11.06 21.51 -0.27
N ASP A 376 -11.77 20.62 0.39
CA ASP A 376 -13.25 20.63 0.45
C ASP A 376 -13.76 21.63 1.52
N ASP A 377 -15.10 21.72 1.69
CA ASP A 377 -15.75 22.59 2.66
C ASP A 377 -15.37 22.30 4.12
N ARG A 378 -14.73 21.18 4.39
CA ARG A 378 -14.24 20.75 5.72
C ARG A 378 -12.75 20.99 5.89
N ASN A 379 -12.13 21.72 4.97
CA ASN A 379 -10.69 21.97 4.93
C ASN A 379 -9.85 20.67 4.79
N VAL A 380 -10.40 19.67 4.10
CA VAL A 380 -9.72 18.40 3.83
C VAL A 380 -9.30 18.35 2.36
N LEU A 381 -8.04 17.99 2.13
CA LEU A 381 -7.45 17.90 0.79
C LEU A 381 -8.24 16.95 -0.10
N ILE A 382 -8.63 17.42 -1.29
CA ILE A 382 -9.29 16.62 -2.31
C ILE A 382 -8.22 15.78 -3.00
N VAL A 383 -8.33 14.46 -2.88
CA VAL A 383 -7.39 13.50 -3.48
C VAL A 383 -7.96 12.94 -4.77
N ASN A 384 -7.11 12.80 -5.79
CA ASN A 384 -7.47 12.20 -7.08
C ASN A 384 -8.10 10.81 -6.90
N GLY A 385 -9.20 10.57 -7.61
CA GLY A 385 -9.97 9.33 -7.50
C GLY A 385 -11.00 9.33 -6.35
N SER A 386 -11.02 10.33 -5.46
CA SER A 386 -12.03 10.41 -4.39
C SER A 386 -13.41 10.83 -4.89
N GLN A 387 -13.49 11.67 -5.92
CA GLN A 387 -14.72 12.23 -6.48
C GLN A 387 -15.13 11.65 -7.84
N GLY A 388 -14.45 10.60 -8.33
CA GLY A 388 -14.65 10.04 -9.67
C GLY A 388 -13.80 10.75 -10.74
N ASP A 389 -13.88 10.26 -12.00
CA ASP A 389 -13.00 10.71 -13.12
C ASP A 389 -13.30 12.14 -13.63
N ALA A 390 -14.22 12.89 -13.00
CA ALA A 390 -14.80 14.11 -13.57
C ALA A 390 -13.93 15.38 -13.47
N ILE A 391 -12.73 15.32 -12.88
CA ILE A 391 -12.02 16.56 -12.48
C ILE A 391 -10.78 16.87 -13.31
N TRP A 392 -10.31 15.97 -14.18
CA TRP A 392 -9.01 16.14 -14.84
C TRP A 392 -9.13 16.64 -16.28
N ARG A 393 -8.72 17.89 -16.51
CA ARG A 393 -8.46 18.42 -17.83
C ARG A 393 -7.02 18.07 -18.22
N GLU A 394 -6.82 17.60 -19.47
CA GLU A 394 -5.50 17.23 -20.00
C GLU A 394 -4.53 18.42 -20.16
N GLU A 395 -5.00 19.66 -19.91
CA GLU A 395 -4.31 20.90 -20.30
C GLU A 395 -3.58 21.61 -19.17
N ASP A 396 -3.75 21.20 -17.90
CA ASP A 396 -3.10 21.89 -16.79
C ASP A 396 -1.75 21.24 -16.46
N ASP A 397 -0.67 22.05 -16.46
CA ASP A 397 0.66 21.63 -16.02
C ASP A 397 0.61 21.18 -14.56
N MET A 398 1.01 19.94 -14.31
CA MET A 398 1.09 19.39 -12.96
C MET A 398 2.25 20.03 -12.19
N VAL A 399 2.00 20.54 -11.00
CA VAL A 399 3.03 21.11 -10.11
C VAL A 399 3.63 20.00 -9.25
N GLU A 400 4.92 19.71 -9.40
CA GLU A 400 5.67 18.84 -8.47
C GLU A 400 6.28 19.69 -7.35
N ILE A 401 6.09 19.23 -6.12
CA ILE A 401 6.53 19.89 -4.90
C ILE A 401 7.36 18.89 -4.09
N ASP A 402 8.66 19.17 -3.97
CA ASP A 402 9.54 18.41 -3.08
C ASP A 402 9.56 19.08 -1.70
N VAL A 403 9.15 18.34 -0.69
CA VAL A 403 9.18 18.75 0.70
C VAL A 403 10.35 18.05 1.38
N GLU A 404 11.42 18.81 1.60
CA GLU A 404 12.59 18.34 2.34
C GLU A 404 12.25 18.25 3.83
N GLY A 405 12.72 17.20 4.49
CA GLY A 405 12.56 17.03 5.93
C GLY A 405 13.24 15.77 6.44
N GLU A 406 13.58 15.78 7.72
CA GLU A 406 14.05 14.57 8.38
C GLU A 406 12.86 13.75 8.90
N TRP A 407 12.91 12.44 8.70
CA TRP A 407 11.99 11.52 9.36
C TRP A 407 12.25 11.55 10.87
N SER A 408 11.36 12.17 11.62
CA SER A 408 11.40 12.10 13.08
C SER A 408 10.90 10.72 13.56
N GLY A 409 11.85 9.81 13.71
CA GLY A 409 11.58 8.49 14.28
C GLY A 409 11.34 7.39 13.24
N GLY A 410 11.88 6.20 13.53
CA GLY A 410 11.61 4.96 12.80
C GLY A 410 10.10 4.69 12.73
N SER A 411 9.68 3.77 11.87
CA SER A 411 8.24 3.49 11.70
C SER A 411 7.61 3.32 13.09
N VAL A 412 6.51 4.02 13.36
CA VAL A 412 5.78 3.92 14.65
C VAL A 412 5.40 2.47 14.97
N ASP A 413 5.27 1.66 13.93
CA ASP A 413 5.11 0.21 14.04
C ASP A 413 6.32 -0.49 14.66
N ALA A 414 7.54 0.03 14.49
CA ALA A 414 8.74 -0.53 15.12
C ALA A 414 8.83 -0.14 16.61
N GLU A 415 8.38 1.07 16.96
CA GLU A 415 8.38 1.55 18.34
C GLU A 415 7.25 0.92 19.17
N TRP A 416 6.06 0.74 18.57
CA TRP A 416 4.94 0.01 19.17
C TRP A 416 5.25 -1.47 19.38
N ASN A 417 5.91 -2.12 18.43
CA ASN A 417 6.32 -3.51 18.56
C ASN A 417 7.43 -3.70 19.60
N ARG A 418 8.28 -2.68 19.82
CA ARG A 418 9.31 -2.72 20.86
C ARG A 418 8.72 -2.62 22.26
N ILE A 419 7.71 -1.76 22.46
CA ILE A 419 7.02 -1.62 23.75
C ILE A 419 6.24 -2.90 24.10
N ASN A 420 5.62 -3.55 23.11
CA ASN A 420 4.85 -4.78 23.34
C ASN A 420 5.72 -6.06 23.35
N SER A 421 6.94 -6.04 22.81
CA SER A 421 7.86 -7.18 22.93
C SER A 421 8.54 -7.25 24.30
N ASP A 422 8.76 -6.09 24.93
CA ASP A 422 9.35 -6.04 26.28
C ASP A 422 8.36 -6.53 27.37
N GLU A 423 7.03 -6.43 27.13
CA GLU A 423 6.02 -7.00 28.05
C GLU A 423 5.91 -8.53 27.96
N THR A 424 6.20 -9.12 26.79
CA THR A 424 6.16 -10.58 26.61
C THR A 424 7.41 -11.31 27.11
N GLU A 425 8.56 -10.63 27.21
CA GLU A 425 9.77 -11.22 27.77
C GLU A 425 9.79 -11.25 29.32
N GLN A 426 8.91 -10.46 29.98
CA GLN A 426 8.81 -10.46 31.45
C GLN A 426 7.86 -11.55 32.01
N GLU A 427 6.98 -12.14 31.18
CA GLU A 427 6.09 -13.23 31.63
C GLU A 427 6.69 -14.64 31.46
N GLU A 428 7.77 -14.82 30.69
CA GLU A 428 8.44 -16.13 30.56
C GLU A 428 9.58 -16.36 31.54
N GLY A 429 9.81 -15.43 32.48
CA GLY A 429 10.90 -15.48 33.49
C GLY A 429 10.44 -15.64 34.96
N SER A 430 9.17 -16.02 35.20
CA SER A 430 8.68 -16.26 36.59
C SER A 430 8.07 -17.64 36.80
#